data_a46be5073a486cbf394ccf2e3e5c016b
#
_entry.id   a46be5073a486cbf394ccf2e3e5c016b
#
_cell.length_a   1.000
_cell.length_b   1.000
_cell.length_c   1.000
_cell.angle_alpha   90.00
_cell.angle_beta   90.00
_cell.angle_gamma   90.00
#
_symmetry.space_group_name_H-M   'P 1'
#
loop_
_entity.id
_entity.type
_entity.pdbx_description
1 polymer ?
#
loop_
_entity_poly.entity_id
_entity_poly.type
_entity_poly.pdbx_seq_one_letter_code
_entity_poly.pdbx_strand_id
1 'polypeptide(L)'
;MNAYFQSSTGETESVHTYFFKPTSDFIFTAGQFIEMTVPHNDTDSRGTKRWFTISSSPDRELLSITTKLTSEDGSTYKKALRRLVPGDEVQISAPMGDFVLPKLLQTPIIFVGVGIGLTPFLSMLRWLTDMKEGRPIKLIHAVSNEEDMVFQDIFDDAKVHATVVVSNPSPSWGGVRGHVTAEMILGLEEPTPDSLVYISGPEQIVESLTKDLVKTGLRKDQIVGDYFPGYPDPA
;
A
#
# COMPACT_ATOMS: atom_id res chain seq x y z
N MET A 1 -7.04 14.64 15.30
CA MET A 1 -7.06 15.99 14.73
C MET A 1 -7.99 16.03 13.53
N ASN A 2 -8.34 17.21 13.05
CA ASN A 2 -9.14 17.35 11.84
C ASN A 2 -8.25 17.50 10.61
N ALA A 3 -8.77 17.10 9.44
CA ALA A 3 -8.18 17.35 8.14
C ALA A 3 -9.31 17.69 7.15
N TYR A 4 -9.00 18.51 6.16
CA TYR A 4 -9.97 18.92 5.15
C TYR A 4 -9.70 18.24 3.83
N PHE A 5 -10.71 17.61 3.26
CA PHE A 5 -10.63 17.02 1.93
C PHE A 5 -10.35 18.11 0.89
N GLN A 6 -9.39 17.85 0.02
CA GLN A 6 -8.97 18.79 -1.04
C GLN A 6 -9.39 18.31 -2.42
N SER A 7 -9.07 17.07 -2.75
CA SER A 7 -9.33 16.49 -4.06
C SER A 7 -9.20 14.97 -4.03
N SER A 8 -9.62 14.33 -5.10
CA SER A 8 -9.32 12.92 -5.36
C SER A 8 -8.91 12.71 -6.82
N THR A 9 -8.09 11.70 -7.07
CA THR A 9 -7.70 11.23 -8.40
C THR A 9 -8.09 9.77 -8.55
N GLY A 10 -8.76 9.43 -9.66
CA GLY A 10 -8.95 8.03 -10.05
C GLY A 10 -7.68 7.51 -10.70
N GLU A 11 -7.06 6.53 -10.08
CA GLU A 11 -5.87 5.86 -10.63
C GLU A 11 -6.30 4.79 -11.64
N THR A 12 -7.38 4.08 -11.31
CA THR A 12 -8.15 3.19 -12.20
C THR A 12 -9.65 3.41 -11.94
N GLU A 13 -10.51 2.63 -12.59
CA GLU A 13 -11.94 2.64 -12.30
C GLU A 13 -12.24 2.32 -10.82
N SER A 14 -11.44 1.45 -10.20
CA SER A 14 -11.66 0.99 -8.84
C SER A 14 -10.68 1.56 -7.80
N VAL A 15 -9.52 2.08 -8.18
CA VAL A 15 -8.50 2.61 -7.26
C VAL A 15 -8.50 4.12 -7.29
N HIS A 16 -8.62 4.74 -6.12
CA HIS A 16 -8.64 6.20 -5.99
C HIS A 16 -7.69 6.66 -4.90
N THR A 17 -7.03 7.78 -5.15
CA THR A 17 -6.22 8.51 -4.18
C THR A 17 -6.97 9.75 -3.72
N TYR A 18 -7.08 9.94 -2.41
CA TYR A 18 -7.74 11.08 -1.75
C TYR A 18 -6.72 11.94 -1.03
N PHE A 19 -6.80 13.24 -1.21
CA PHE A 19 -5.88 14.22 -0.66
C PHE A 19 -6.56 15.06 0.42
N PHE A 20 -5.89 15.20 1.57
CA PHE A 20 -6.39 15.92 2.73
C PHE A 20 -5.34 16.91 3.23
N LYS A 21 -5.79 18.06 3.72
CA LYS A 21 -4.95 19.04 4.40
C LYS A 21 -5.19 18.97 5.90
N PRO A 22 -4.24 18.48 6.71
CA PRO A 22 -4.34 18.49 8.17
C PRO A 22 -4.44 19.93 8.70
N THR A 23 -5.14 20.11 9.83
CA THR A 23 -5.34 21.43 10.45
C THR A 23 -4.13 21.96 11.22
N SER A 24 -3.14 21.12 11.46
CA SER A 24 -1.85 21.46 12.07
C SER A 24 -0.77 20.53 11.53
N ASP A 25 0.47 20.77 11.92
CA ASP A 25 1.60 19.92 11.53
C ASP A 25 1.31 18.46 11.80
N PHE A 26 1.48 17.63 10.78
CA PHE A 26 1.26 16.19 10.81
C PHE A 26 2.54 15.47 10.40
N ILE A 27 3.31 15.08 11.41
CA ILE A 27 4.60 14.43 11.21
C ILE A 27 4.42 12.92 11.27
N PHE A 28 4.87 12.21 10.25
CA PHE A 28 4.83 10.75 10.17
C PHE A 28 6.07 10.20 9.47
N THR A 29 6.26 8.89 9.55
CA THR A 29 7.30 8.16 8.81
C THR A 29 6.65 7.41 7.65
N ALA A 30 7.28 7.41 6.48
CA ALA A 30 6.78 6.70 5.30
C ALA A 30 6.51 5.21 5.62
N GLY A 31 5.32 4.75 5.27
CA GLY A 31 4.82 3.41 5.58
C GLY A 31 3.84 3.33 6.76
N GLN A 32 3.73 4.38 7.59
CA GLN A 32 2.75 4.45 8.67
C GLN A 32 1.31 4.59 8.17
N PHE A 33 0.35 4.29 9.05
CA PHE A 33 -1.08 4.38 8.78
C PHE A 33 -1.80 5.28 9.79
N ILE A 34 -3.04 5.63 9.48
CA ILE A 34 -3.96 6.39 10.33
C ILE A 34 -5.31 5.69 10.46
N GLU A 35 -6.03 5.96 11.55
CA GLU A 35 -7.47 5.78 11.62
C GLU A 35 -8.13 7.06 11.11
N MET A 36 -9.00 6.94 10.11
CA MET A 36 -9.76 8.06 9.57
C MET A 36 -11.25 7.87 9.82
N THR A 37 -11.88 8.90 10.34
CA THR A 37 -13.33 9.00 10.51
C THR A 37 -13.91 9.91 9.43
N VAL A 38 -14.81 9.36 8.61
CA VAL A 38 -15.63 10.14 7.67
C VAL A 38 -17.04 10.21 8.23
N PRO A 39 -17.52 11.40 8.67
CA PRO A 39 -18.87 11.56 9.20
C PRO A 39 -19.92 11.23 8.13
N HIS A 40 -20.87 10.35 8.44
CA HIS A 40 -22.04 10.06 7.61
C HIS A 40 -23.18 9.45 8.45
N ASN A 41 -24.42 9.63 8.01
CA ASN A 41 -25.60 9.23 8.79
C ASN A 41 -25.99 7.75 8.59
N ASP A 42 -25.72 7.18 7.41
CA ASP A 42 -26.13 5.82 7.04
C ASP A 42 -25.00 4.83 7.39
N THR A 43 -24.70 4.64 8.66
CA THR A 43 -23.59 3.76 9.08
C THR A 43 -24.00 2.29 9.12
N ASP A 44 -23.19 1.43 8.50
CA ASP A 44 -23.29 -0.02 8.68
C ASP A 44 -22.66 -0.46 10.03
N SER A 45 -22.73 -1.76 10.35
CA SER A 45 -22.20 -2.31 11.59
C SER A 45 -20.71 -2.04 11.84
N ARG A 46 -19.96 -1.66 10.80
CA ARG A 46 -18.52 -1.36 10.85
C ARG A 46 -18.26 0.11 11.23
N GLY A 47 -19.29 0.95 11.37
CA GLY A 47 -19.20 2.35 11.81
C GLY A 47 -18.51 3.29 10.82
N THR A 48 -18.09 4.45 11.31
CA THR A 48 -17.58 5.60 10.55
C THR A 48 -16.05 5.66 10.47
N LYS A 49 -15.32 4.65 10.96
CA LYS A 49 -13.87 4.65 11.07
C LYS A 49 -13.23 3.56 10.24
N ARG A 50 -12.10 3.86 9.60
CA ARG A 50 -11.26 2.86 8.90
C ARG A 50 -9.80 3.22 9.05
N TRP A 51 -8.96 2.20 8.98
CA TRP A 51 -7.52 2.36 8.91
C TRP A 51 -7.08 2.47 7.45
N PHE A 52 -6.15 3.41 7.22
CA PHE A 52 -5.56 3.61 5.91
C PHE A 52 -4.06 3.86 6.05
N THR A 53 -3.27 3.14 5.27
CA THR A 53 -1.88 3.49 5.09
C THR A 53 -1.79 4.84 4.40
N ILE A 54 -0.91 5.69 4.90
CA ILE A 54 -0.60 6.98 4.25
C ILE A 54 0.16 6.68 2.98
N SER A 55 -0.31 7.18 1.84
CA SER A 55 0.30 6.96 0.52
C SER A 55 1.15 8.13 0.04
N SER A 56 1.06 9.32 0.69
CA SER A 56 1.94 10.46 0.42
C SER A 56 3.32 10.30 1.06
N SER A 57 4.30 11.06 0.57
CA SER A 57 5.57 11.29 1.26
C SER A 57 5.35 12.16 2.50
N PRO A 58 6.13 11.95 3.59
CA PRO A 58 6.08 12.81 4.80
C PRO A 58 6.33 14.29 4.55
N ASP A 59 7.10 14.64 3.53
CA ASP A 59 7.49 16.01 3.22
C ASP A 59 6.47 16.76 2.35
N ARG A 60 5.33 16.12 2.05
CA ARG A 60 4.27 16.76 1.24
C ARG A 60 3.25 17.47 2.12
N GLU A 61 2.79 18.65 1.67
CA GLU A 61 1.79 19.46 2.36
C GLU A 61 0.46 18.71 2.55
N LEU A 62 0.09 17.88 1.56
CA LEU A 62 -1.14 17.10 1.58
C LEU A 62 -0.86 15.66 2.02
N LEU A 63 -1.61 15.21 3.01
CA LEU A 63 -1.73 13.81 3.35
C LEU A 63 -2.55 13.10 2.26
N SER A 64 -2.12 11.95 1.78
CA SER A 64 -2.96 11.14 0.91
C SER A 64 -3.17 9.72 1.43
N ILE A 65 -4.34 9.19 1.11
CA ILE A 65 -4.67 7.77 1.22
C ILE A 65 -5.07 7.24 -0.14
N THR A 66 -4.70 6.01 -0.45
CA THR A 66 -5.10 5.34 -1.68
C THR A 66 -5.89 4.08 -1.32
N THR A 67 -7.06 3.89 -1.92
CA THR A 67 -7.94 2.77 -1.59
C THR A 67 -8.65 2.22 -2.81
N LYS A 68 -8.93 0.91 -2.79
CA LYS A 68 -9.80 0.27 -3.78
C LYS A 68 -11.26 0.49 -3.36
N LEU A 69 -12.03 1.08 -4.25
CA LEU A 69 -13.46 1.26 -4.09
C LEU A 69 -14.16 0.08 -4.78
N THR A 70 -14.92 -0.67 -4.03
CA THR A 70 -15.83 -1.70 -4.60
C THR A 70 -17.04 -1.02 -5.25
N SER A 71 -17.81 -1.77 -6.05
CA SER A 71 -19.06 -1.35 -6.70
C SER A 71 -20.01 -0.59 -5.76
N GLU A 72 -21.14 -0.09 -6.29
CA GLU A 72 -22.14 0.71 -5.55
C GLU A 72 -22.64 0.05 -4.26
N ASP A 73 -22.53 -1.27 -4.13
CA ASP A 73 -22.88 -2.05 -2.92
C ASP A 73 -21.79 -2.07 -1.84
N GLY A 74 -20.72 -1.30 -2.00
CA GLY A 74 -19.63 -1.17 -1.03
C GLY A 74 -20.10 -0.65 0.34
N SER A 75 -19.18 -0.66 1.32
CA SER A 75 -19.48 -0.17 2.67
C SER A 75 -19.98 1.28 2.66
N THR A 76 -20.87 1.61 3.61
CA THR A 76 -21.38 2.98 3.79
C THR A 76 -20.24 3.98 3.93
N TYR A 77 -19.15 3.60 4.60
CA TYR A 77 -17.93 4.39 4.69
C TYR A 77 -17.33 4.73 3.32
N LYS A 78 -17.18 3.74 2.42
CA LYS A 78 -16.63 3.98 1.05
C LYS A 78 -17.57 4.85 0.21
N LYS A 79 -18.89 4.70 0.40
CA LYS A 79 -19.89 5.60 -0.22
C LYS A 79 -19.75 7.03 0.30
N ALA A 80 -19.54 7.21 1.62
CA ALA A 80 -19.30 8.53 2.21
C ALA A 80 -17.99 9.14 1.69
N LEU A 81 -16.91 8.37 1.61
CA LEU A 81 -15.62 8.80 1.08
C LEU A 81 -15.73 9.31 -0.37
N ARG A 82 -16.53 8.61 -1.22
CA ARG A 82 -16.78 9.04 -2.60
C ARG A 82 -17.55 10.34 -2.73
N ARG A 83 -18.36 10.70 -1.71
CA ARG A 83 -19.23 11.89 -1.72
C ARG A 83 -18.55 13.13 -1.17
N LEU A 84 -17.32 13.01 -0.67
CA LEU A 84 -16.58 14.15 -0.15
C LEU A 84 -16.42 15.22 -1.23
N VAL A 85 -16.68 16.48 -0.85
CA VAL A 85 -16.42 17.66 -1.68
C VAL A 85 -15.32 18.50 -1.04
N PRO A 86 -14.53 19.25 -1.83
CA PRO A 86 -13.45 20.08 -1.29
C PRO A 86 -13.93 20.97 -0.14
N GLY A 87 -13.22 20.90 0.99
CA GLY A 87 -13.57 21.59 2.24
C GLY A 87 -14.30 20.73 3.28
N ASP A 88 -14.75 19.52 2.91
CA ASP A 88 -15.34 18.61 3.91
C ASP A 88 -14.33 18.21 4.97
N GLU A 89 -14.78 18.17 6.21
CA GLU A 89 -13.97 17.83 7.38
C GLU A 89 -14.01 16.32 7.65
N VAL A 90 -12.84 15.74 7.87
CA VAL A 90 -12.65 14.38 8.39
C VAL A 90 -11.79 14.43 9.65
N GLN A 91 -11.87 13.39 10.48
CA GLN A 91 -10.99 13.25 11.64
C GLN A 91 -9.94 12.18 11.35
N ILE A 92 -8.70 12.46 11.72
CA ILE A 92 -7.57 11.53 11.59
C ILE A 92 -6.88 11.33 12.95
N SER A 93 -6.41 10.12 13.22
CA SER A 93 -5.58 9.82 14.37
C SER A 93 -4.17 10.39 14.22
N ALA A 94 -3.35 10.29 15.28
CA ALA A 94 -1.91 10.33 15.12
C ALA A 94 -1.45 9.17 14.20
N PRO A 95 -0.28 9.30 13.53
CA PRO A 95 0.27 8.21 12.73
C PRO A 95 0.66 7.03 13.62
N MET A 96 0.48 5.81 13.11
CA MET A 96 0.70 4.55 13.81
C MET A 96 1.47 3.57 12.93
N GLY A 97 2.02 2.53 13.55
CA GLY A 97 2.69 1.42 12.87
C GLY A 97 4.21 1.58 12.77
N ASP A 98 4.85 0.45 12.65
CA ASP A 98 6.31 0.26 12.56
C ASP A 98 6.76 -0.36 11.22
N PHE A 99 5.85 -0.44 10.25
CA PHE A 99 6.15 -0.87 8.89
C PHE A 99 6.85 0.26 8.13
N VAL A 100 8.12 0.50 8.47
CA VAL A 100 8.93 1.60 7.96
C VAL A 100 10.26 1.11 7.41
N LEU A 101 10.93 1.93 6.60
CA LEU A 101 12.24 1.57 6.04
C LEU A 101 13.30 1.35 7.14
N PRO A 102 14.24 0.40 6.94
CA PRO A 102 15.32 0.18 7.88
C PRO A 102 16.26 1.40 7.91
N LYS A 103 16.92 1.62 9.05
CA LYS A 103 17.87 2.74 9.21
C LYS A 103 19.12 2.60 8.35
N LEU A 104 19.56 1.37 8.09
CA LEU A 104 20.74 1.10 7.26
C LEU A 104 20.37 1.23 5.78
N LEU A 105 20.98 2.19 5.09
CA LEU A 105 20.67 2.54 3.70
C LEU A 105 21.01 1.42 2.71
N GLN A 106 22.04 0.63 3.01
CA GLN A 106 22.53 -0.43 2.11
C GLN A 106 21.85 -1.78 2.32
N THR A 107 20.87 -1.87 3.24
CA THR A 107 20.09 -3.10 3.43
C THR A 107 19.33 -3.41 2.13
N PRO A 108 19.56 -4.59 1.51
CA PRO A 108 18.78 -5.01 0.35
C PRO A 108 17.32 -5.27 0.77
N ILE A 109 16.39 -4.74 -0.01
CA ILE A 109 14.96 -4.81 0.31
C ILE A 109 14.18 -5.39 -0.86
N ILE A 110 13.30 -6.33 -0.57
CA ILE A 110 12.30 -6.81 -1.50
C ILE A 110 10.93 -6.36 -1.00
N PHE A 111 10.24 -5.52 -1.76
CA PHE A 111 8.86 -5.14 -1.53
C PHE A 111 7.90 -6.10 -2.24
N VAL A 112 6.89 -6.57 -1.55
CA VAL A 112 5.83 -7.42 -2.09
C VAL A 112 4.48 -6.78 -1.76
N GLY A 113 3.90 -6.08 -2.72
CA GLY A 113 2.59 -5.44 -2.61
C GLY A 113 1.51 -6.27 -3.28
N VAL A 114 0.50 -6.71 -2.52
CA VAL A 114 -0.62 -7.48 -3.07
C VAL A 114 -1.86 -6.59 -3.17
N GLY A 115 -2.29 -6.32 -4.39
CA GLY A 115 -3.39 -5.39 -4.66
C GLY A 115 -3.13 -4.02 -4.06
N ILE A 116 -4.09 -3.52 -3.26
CA ILE A 116 -3.96 -2.22 -2.58
C ILE A 116 -2.90 -2.22 -1.46
N GLY A 117 -2.35 -3.38 -1.09
CA GLY A 117 -1.20 -3.50 -0.21
C GLY A 117 0.08 -2.81 -0.73
N LEU A 118 0.04 -2.29 -1.96
CA LEU A 118 1.08 -1.43 -2.49
C LEU A 118 1.22 -0.09 -1.74
N THR A 119 0.21 0.38 -1.03
CA THR A 119 0.14 1.73 -0.45
C THR A 119 1.29 2.12 0.48
N PRO A 120 1.81 1.31 1.42
CA PRO A 120 2.96 1.69 2.23
C PRO A 120 4.22 1.89 1.38
N PHE A 121 4.39 1.09 0.33
CA PHE A 121 5.53 1.22 -0.59
C PHE A 121 5.44 2.49 -1.43
N LEU A 122 4.23 2.96 -1.79
CA LEU A 122 4.06 4.25 -2.46
C LEU A 122 4.59 5.40 -1.59
N SER A 123 4.24 5.41 -0.30
CA SER A 123 4.74 6.40 0.64
C SER A 123 6.27 6.37 0.74
N MET A 124 6.83 5.16 0.87
CA MET A 124 8.27 4.95 0.98
C MET A 124 9.01 5.40 -0.30
N LEU A 125 8.53 4.98 -1.48
CA LEU A 125 9.16 5.32 -2.76
C LEU A 125 9.08 6.81 -3.07
N ARG A 126 7.94 7.45 -2.80
CA ARG A 126 7.78 8.91 -2.93
C ARG A 126 8.75 9.64 -2.00
N TRP A 127 8.87 9.20 -0.75
CA TRP A 127 9.82 9.79 0.20
C TRP A 127 11.27 9.63 -0.27
N LEU A 128 11.68 8.45 -0.73
CA LEU A 128 13.02 8.22 -1.27
C LEU A 128 13.32 9.12 -2.48
N THR A 129 12.33 9.31 -3.36
CA THR A 129 12.45 10.21 -4.52
C THR A 129 12.60 11.67 -4.09
N ASP A 130 11.76 12.14 -3.16
CA ASP A 130 11.78 13.50 -2.63
C ASP A 130 13.12 13.79 -1.92
N MET A 131 13.65 12.83 -1.15
CA MET A 131 14.94 12.91 -0.46
C MET A 131 16.15 12.65 -1.37
N LYS A 132 15.93 12.22 -2.62
CA LYS A 132 16.98 11.76 -3.54
C LYS A 132 17.85 10.66 -2.94
N GLU A 133 17.25 9.79 -2.14
CA GLU A 133 17.91 8.69 -1.46
C GLU A 133 17.75 7.40 -2.28
N GLY A 134 18.87 6.86 -2.74
CA GLY A 134 18.91 5.56 -3.43
C GLY A 134 19.05 4.41 -2.43
N ARG A 135 18.24 3.35 -2.62
CA ARG A 135 18.34 2.09 -1.87
C ARG A 135 18.28 0.88 -2.80
N PRO A 136 18.92 -0.25 -2.44
CA PRO A 136 18.82 -1.48 -3.21
C PRO A 136 17.43 -2.12 -2.98
N ILE A 137 16.45 -1.70 -3.79
CA ILE A 137 15.05 -2.16 -3.69
C ILE A 137 14.66 -2.92 -4.95
N LYS A 138 14.02 -4.09 -4.76
CA LYS A 138 13.26 -4.82 -5.77
C LYS A 138 11.78 -4.77 -5.37
N LEU A 139 10.87 -4.78 -6.34
CA LEU A 139 9.44 -4.73 -6.08
C LEU A 139 8.71 -5.81 -6.85
N ILE A 140 7.81 -6.51 -6.18
CA ILE A 140 6.74 -7.30 -6.78
C ILE A 140 5.41 -6.59 -6.52
N HIS A 141 4.67 -6.33 -7.59
CA HIS A 141 3.29 -5.88 -7.52
C HIS A 141 2.37 -6.99 -8.03
N ALA A 142 1.69 -7.67 -7.11
CA ALA A 142 0.74 -8.73 -7.44
C ALA A 142 -0.67 -8.14 -7.53
N VAL A 143 -1.33 -8.33 -8.68
CA VAL A 143 -2.67 -7.81 -8.97
C VAL A 143 -3.57 -8.91 -9.51
N SER A 144 -4.91 -8.69 -9.41
CA SER A 144 -5.87 -9.64 -9.97
C SER A 144 -5.93 -9.55 -11.48
N ASN A 145 -6.03 -8.35 -12.03
CA ASN A 145 -6.16 -8.09 -13.47
C ASN A 145 -5.15 -7.03 -13.92
N GLU A 146 -4.87 -6.96 -15.20
CA GLU A 146 -3.97 -5.96 -15.81
C GLU A 146 -4.44 -4.52 -15.55
N GLU A 147 -5.75 -4.32 -15.50
CA GLU A 147 -6.38 -3.01 -15.22
C GLU A 147 -6.13 -2.51 -13.78
N ASP A 148 -5.75 -3.41 -12.87
CA ASP A 148 -5.38 -3.06 -11.49
C ASP A 148 -3.92 -2.57 -11.36
N MET A 149 -3.13 -2.57 -12.46
CA MET A 149 -1.77 -2.05 -12.47
C MET A 149 -1.77 -0.53 -12.37
N VAL A 150 -1.14 0.00 -11.33
CA VAL A 150 -1.12 1.44 -11.03
C VAL A 150 0.28 1.89 -10.61
N PHE A 151 0.53 3.20 -10.69
CA PHE A 151 1.70 3.87 -10.12
C PHE A 151 3.04 3.49 -10.76
N GLN A 152 3.05 3.12 -12.05
CA GLN A 152 4.28 2.84 -12.77
C GLN A 152 5.23 4.06 -12.79
N ASP A 153 4.67 5.25 -12.90
CA ASP A 153 5.38 6.53 -12.81
C ASP A 153 6.18 6.67 -11.51
N ILE A 154 5.62 6.24 -10.37
CA ILE A 154 6.30 6.28 -9.07
C ILE A 154 7.48 5.31 -9.03
N PHE A 155 7.33 4.12 -9.63
CA PHE A 155 8.42 3.16 -9.70
C PHE A 155 9.55 3.67 -10.58
N ASP A 156 9.23 4.30 -11.71
CA ASP A 156 10.18 4.88 -12.64
C ASP A 156 10.93 6.05 -11.99
N ASP A 157 10.22 6.96 -11.32
CA ASP A 157 10.81 8.10 -10.59
C ASP A 157 11.75 7.64 -9.47
N ALA A 158 11.38 6.60 -8.74
CA ALA A 158 12.21 5.98 -7.70
C ALA A 158 13.33 5.09 -8.27
N LYS A 159 13.34 4.87 -9.59
CA LYS A 159 14.27 3.95 -10.29
C LYS A 159 14.21 2.52 -9.76
N VAL A 160 13.01 2.08 -9.37
CA VAL A 160 12.75 0.73 -8.87
C VAL A 160 12.05 -0.08 -9.96
N HIS A 161 12.69 -1.17 -10.38
CA HIS A 161 12.06 -2.10 -11.32
C HIS A 161 10.98 -2.92 -10.61
N ALA A 162 9.73 -2.80 -11.06
CA ALA A 162 8.62 -3.59 -10.56
C ALA A 162 8.37 -4.82 -11.42
N THR A 163 8.40 -6.01 -10.80
CA THR A 163 7.89 -7.23 -11.41
C THR A 163 6.39 -7.32 -11.13
N VAL A 164 5.57 -7.23 -12.19
CA VAL A 164 4.12 -7.35 -12.05
C VAL A 164 3.70 -8.80 -12.23
N VAL A 165 2.93 -9.31 -11.26
CA VAL A 165 2.35 -10.67 -11.27
C VAL A 165 0.83 -10.53 -11.38
N VAL A 166 0.22 -11.09 -12.43
CA VAL A 166 -1.23 -11.00 -12.68
C VAL A 166 -1.87 -12.37 -12.51
N SER A 167 -2.87 -12.47 -11.61
CA SER A 167 -3.50 -13.76 -11.32
C SER A 167 -4.54 -14.18 -12.37
N ASN A 168 -5.25 -13.23 -12.96
CA ASN A 168 -6.24 -13.46 -14.03
C ASN A 168 -5.87 -12.67 -15.30
N PRO A 169 -4.73 -12.99 -15.94
CA PRO A 169 -4.25 -12.22 -17.08
C PRO A 169 -5.02 -12.54 -18.36
N SER A 170 -5.11 -11.55 -19.24
CA SER A 170 -5.59 -11.76 -20.61
C SER A 170 -4.70 -12.76 -21.37
N PRO A 171 -5.18 -13.38 -22.45
CA PRO A 171 -4.34 -14.26 -23.29
C PRO A 171 -3.10 -13.54 -23.85
N SER A 172 -3.18 -12.23 -24.08
CA SER A 172 -2.12 -11.38 -24.60
C SER A 172 -1.08 -10.93 -23.57
N TRP A 173 -1.30 -11.16 -22.29
CA TRP A 173 -0.36 -10.78 -21.23
C TRP A 173 1.00 -11.47 -21.38
N GLY A 174 2.05 -10.69 -21.57
CA GLY A 174 3.42 -11.17 -21.76
C GLY A 174 4.26 -11.27 -20.47
N GLY A 175 3.72 -10.80 -19.33
CA GLY A 175 4.42 -10.81 -18.04
C GLY A 175 4.18 -12.07 -17.21
N VAL A 176 4.47 -11.99 -15.92
CA VAL A 176 4.34 -13.13 -14.99
C VAL A 176 2.86 -13.39 -14.69
N ARG A 177 2.47 -14.69 -14.76
CA ARG A 177 1.10 -15.16 -14.57
C ARG A 177 0.97 -15.91 -13.24
N GLY A 178 -0.21 -15.81 -12.61
CA GLY A 178 -0.56 -16.56 -11.39
C GLY A 178 -0.41 -15.72 -10.12
N HIS A 179 -0.22 -16.38 -8.99
CA HIS A 179 -0.06 -15.75 -7.69
C HIS A 179 1.43 -15.59 -7.35
N VAL A 180 1.74 -14.56 -6.56
CA VAL A 180 3.09 -14.40 -6.01
C VAL A 180 3.44 -15.57 -5.09
N THR A 181 4.65 -16.11 -5.22
CA THR A 181 5.15 -17.24 -4.44
C THR A 181 6.48 -16.90 -3.76
N ALA A 182 6.86 -17.69 -2.76
CA ALA A 182 8.15 -17.54 -2.10
C ALA A 182 9.33 -17.71 -3.10
N GLU A 183 9.22 -18.63 -4.05
CA GLU A 183 10.23 -18.86 -5.08
C GLU A 183 10.38 -17.65 -6.01
N MET A 184 9.29 -16.98 -6.39
CA MET A 184 9.35 -15.75 -7.18
C MET A 184 10.06 -14.63 -6.40
N ILE A 185 9.75 -14.49 -5.11
CA ILE A 185 10.36 -13.46 -4.24
C ILE A 185 11.88 -13.69 -4.15
N LEU A 186 12.29 -14.92 -3.87
CA LEU A 186 13.70 -15.29 -3.75
C LEU A 186 14.44 -15.27 -5.10
N GLY A 187 13.73 -15.49 -6.19
CA GLY A 187 14.28 -15.43 -7.55
C GLY A 187 14.63 -14.01 -8.04
N LEU A 188 14.10 -12.96 -7.39
CA LEU A 188 14.45 -11.56 -7.73
C LEU A 188 15.86 -11.18 -7.25
N GLU A 189 16.25 -11.68 -6.11
CA GLU A 189 17.55 -11.45 -5.50
C GLU A 189 17.83 -12.58 -4.50
N GLU A 190 19.03 -13.15 -4.54
CA GLU A 190 19.44 -14.12 -3.55
C GLU A 190 19.55 -13.43 -2.18
N PRO A 191 18.75 -13.84 -1.18
CA PRO A 191 18.73 -13.15 0.11
C PRO A 191 20.08 -13.28 0.82
N THR A 192 20.64 -12.16 1.20
CA THR A 192 21.78 -12.10 2.11
C THR A 192 21.29 -12.16 3.57
N PRO A 193 22.17 -12.42 4.56
CA PRO A 193 21.78 -12.37 5.97
C PRO A 193 21.14 -11.03 6.41
N ASP A 194 21.44 -9.95 5.70
CA ASP A 194 20.94 -8.60 6.01
C ASP A 194 19.75 -8.17 5.15
N SER A 195 19.34 -8.99 4.16
CA SER A 195 18.19 -8.69 3.29
C SER A 195 16.88 -8.72 4.07
N LEU A 196 15.96 -7.79 3.74
CA LEU A 196 14.62 -7.73 4.31
C LEU A 196 13.56 -7.91 3.21
N VAL A 197 12.54 -8.70 3.53
CA VAL A 197 11.35 -8.87 2.68
C VAL A 197 10.16 -8.22 3.36
N TYR A 198 9.63 -7.15 2.76
CA TYR A 198 8.45 -6.44 3.21
C TYR A 198 7.24 -6.94 2.43
N ILE A 199 6.22 -7.41 3.13
CA ILE A 199 5.01 -7.96 2.51
C ILE A 199 3.81 -7.17 3.02
N SER A 200 3.02 -6.58 2.10
CA SER A 200 1.78 -5.89 2.48
C SER A 200 0.62 -6.31 1.56
N GLY A 201 -0.53 -6.57 2.17
CA GLY A 201 -1.73 -7.02 1.46
C GLY A 201 -2.79 -7.67 2.35
N PRO A 202 -3.67 -8.52 1.78
CA PRO A 202 -4.64 -9.29 2.54
C PRO A 202 -3.95 -10.21 3.57
N GLU A 203 -4.50 -10.27 4.78
CA GLU A 203 -3.92 -10.99 5.94
C GLU A 203 -3.52 -12.42 5.61
N GLN A 204 -4.42 -13.19 4.98
CA GLN A 204 -4.17 -14.59 4.64
C GLN A 204 -2.99 -14.76 3.68
N ILE A 205 -2.83 -13.83 2.71
CA ILE A 205 -1.71 -13.87 1.76
C ILE A 205 -0.40 -13.53 2.46
N VAL A 206 -0.39 -12.48 3.29
CA VAL A 206 0.80 -12.09 4.07
C VAL A 206 1.25 -13.24 4.98
N GLU A 207 0.31 -13.88 5.69
CA GLU A 207 0.62 -15.04 6.54
C GLU A 207 1.13 -16.24 5.74
N SER A 208 0.48 -16.58 4.61
CA SER A 208 0.89 -17.70 3.77
C SER A 208 2.29 -17.49 3.22
N LEU A 209 2.56 -16.34 2.60
CA LEU A 209 3.88 -16.01 2.07
C LEU A 209 4.96 -16.00 3.16
N THR A 210 4.63 -15.46 4.35
CA THR A 210 5.56 -15.48 5.49
C THR A 210 5.91 -16.92 5.89
N LYS A 211 4.91 -17.81 6.01
CA LYS A 211 5.13 -19.22 6.34
C LYS A 211 5.98 -19.94 5.28
N ASP A 212 5.74 -19.65 4.01
CA ASP A 212 6.46 -20.30 2.91
C ASP A 212 7.89 -19.78 2.79
N LEU A 213 8.13 -18.48 2.95
CA LEU A 213 9.48 -17.91 3.01
C LEU A 213 10.31 -18.48 4.16
N VAL A 214 9.71 -18.70 5.34
CA VAL A 214 10.41 -19.35 6.46
C VAL A 214 10.77 -20.81 6.13
N LYS A 215 9.89 -21.54 5.44
CA LYS A 215 10.20 -22.92 4.97
C LYS A 215 11.36 -22.98 3.98
N THR A 216 11.57 -21.92 3.19
CA THR A 216 12.71 -21.84 2.25
C THR A 216 14.03 -21.44 2.94
N GLY A 217 14.02 -21.20 4.27
CA GLY A 217 15.22 -20.90 5.07
C GLY A 217 15.40 -19.42 5.40
N LEU A 218 14.47 -18.54 5.00
CA LEU A 218 14.52 -17.14 5.43
C LEU A 218 14.22 -17.05 6.93
N ARG A 219 15.01 -16.28 7.68
CA ARG A 219 14.73 -16.05 9.10
C ARG A 219 13.49 -15.17 9.27
N LYS A 220 12.74 -15.40 10.33
CA LYS A 220 11.51 -14.66 10.62
C LYS A 220 11.77 -13.14 10.82
N ASP A 221 12.92 -12.77 11.34
CA ASP A 221 13.35 -11.37 11.54
C ASP A 221 13.73 -10.64 10.23
N GLN A 222 13.88 -11.38 9.14
CA GLN A 222 14.06 -10.83 7.79
C GLN A 222 12.72 -10.53 7.07
N ILE A 223 11.59 -10.91 7.66
CA ILE A 223 10.27 -10.73 7.05
C ILE A 223 9.49 -9.70 7.86
N VAL A 224 9.11 -8.62 7.20
CA VAL A 224 8.31 -7.53 7.78
C VAL A 224 6.95 -7.56 7.11
N GLY A 225 5.90 -7.91 7.86
CA GLY A 225 4.54 -8.05 7.35
C GLY A 225 3.65 -6.91 7.80
N ASP A 226 2.82 -6.40 6.89
CA ASP A 226 1.72 -5.48 7.16
C ASP A 226 0.46 -6.01 6.47
N TYR A 227 -0.67 -6.01 7.17
CA TYR A 227 -1.90 -6.54 6.62
C TYR A 227 -3.12 -5.72 7.02
N PHE A 228 -4.13 -5.77 6.17
CA PHE A 228 -5.39 -5.06 6.33
C PHE A 228 -6.48 -6.06 6.73
N PRO A 229 -6.91 -6.11 8.02
CA PRO A 229 -7.96 -7.01 8.45
C PRO A 229 -9.29 -6.69 7.76
N GLY A 230 -10.03 -7.73 7.37
CA GLY A 230 -11.39 -7.60 6.83
C GLY A 230 -11.49 -7.35 5.33
N TYR A 231 -10.41 -7.50 4.56
CA TYR A 231 -10.51 -7.63 3.11
C TYR A 231 -10.82 -9.10 2.77
N PRO A 232 -11.84 -9.37 1.92
CA PRO A 232 -12.05 -10.71 1.40
C PRO A 232 -10.85 -11.11 0.53
N ASP A 233 -10.58 -12.42 0.47
CA ASP A 233 -9.57 -12.94 -0.45
C ASP A 233 -9.84 -12.44 -1.87
N PRO A 234 -8.80 -12.05 -2.60
CA PRO A 234 -8.92 -11.92 -4.04
C PRO A 234 -9.25 -13.30 -4.61
N ALA A 235 -10.46 -13.43 -5.17
CA ALA A 235 -10.92 -14.64 -5.82
C ALA A 235 -10.04 -15.00 -7.04
#